data_5f30ab9fdddf837ad6c9a0e379559013
#
_entry.id   5f30ab9fdddf837ad6c9a0e379559013
#
_cell.length_a   1.000
_cell.length_b   1.000
_cell.length_c   1.000
_cell.angle_alpha   90.00
_cell.angle_beta   90.00
_cell.angle_gamma   90.00
#
_symmetry.space_group_name_H-M   'P 1'
#
loop_
_entity.id
_entity.type
_entity.pdbx_description
1 polymer ?
#
loop_
_entity_poly.entity_id
_entity_poly.type
_entity_poly.pdbx_seq_one_letter_code
_entity_poly.pdbx_strand_id
1 'polypeptide(L)' 'MSEILFEYIRQGAYVKVTAIEPETRIEASVVVPATLTQEQMKLQALNRLNYVLRKKAEE' A
#
# COMPACT_ATOMS: atom_id res chain seq x y z
N MET A 1 0.46 -15.28 -10.87
CA MET A 1 0.12 -13.94 -10.36
C MET A 1 0.71 -13.77 -8.97
N SER A 2 1.45 -12.69 -8.76
CA SER A 2 2.13 -12.49 -7.48
C SER A 2 1.17 -12.00 -6.42
N GLU A 3 1.43 -12.44 -5.19
CA GLU A 3 0.69 -11.99 -4.04
C GLU A 3 1.25 -10.65 -3.58
N ILE A 4 0.39 -9.66 -3.38
CA ILE A 4 0.81 -8.37 -2.87
C ILE A 4 1.07 -8.49 -1.37
N LEU A 5 2.22 -7.99 -0.93
CA LEU A 5 2.59 -8.00 0.48
C LEU A 5 2.22 -6.66 1.10
N PHE A 6 1.83 -6.68 2.37
CA PHE A 6 1.45 -5.47 3.10
C PHE A 6 2.23 -5.38 4.40
N GLU A 7 2.70 -4.18 4.69
CA GLU A 7 3.42 -3.89 5.91
C GLU A 7 2.72 -2.74 6.63
N TYR A 8 2.53 -2.87 7.94
CA TYR A 8 1.82 -1.89 8.75
C TYR A 8 2.74 -1.40 9.86
N ILE A 9 2.95 -0.09 9.92
CA ILE A 9 3.77 0.51 10.98
C ILE A 9 2.96 1.59 11.68
N ARG A 10 2.64 1.37 12.95
CA ARG A 10 1.87 2.32 13.74
C ARG A 10 2.76 3.47 14.20
N GLN A 11 2.30 4.68 14.01
CA GLN A 11 2.99 5.89 14.45
C GLN A 11 1.95 6.81 15.11
N GLY A 12 1.80 6.68 16.42
CA GLY A 12 0.82 7.47 17.16
C GLY A 12 -0.59 7.21 16.68
N ALA A 13 -1.28 8.25 16.24
CA ALA A 13 -2.66 8.16 15.77
C ALA A 13 -2.77 7.70 14.32
N TYR A 14 -1.65 7.41 13.66
CA TYR A 14 -1.61 7.04 12.25
C TYR A 14 -0.91 5.71 12.05
N VAL A 15 -1.19 5.10 10.89
CA VAL A 15 -0.50 3.86 10.47
C VAL A 15 0.04 4.08 9.08
N LYS A 16 1.32 3.80 8.89
CA LYS A 16 1.90 3.78 7.56
C LYS A 16 1.70 2.37 7.00
N VAL A 17 1.03 2.28 5.88
CA VAL A 17 0.75 1.00 5.22
C VAL A 17 1.49 0.98 3.89
N THR A 18 2.30 -0.05 3.68
CA THR A 18 3.07 -0.22 2.45
C THR A 18 2.57 -1.47 1.74
N ALA A 19 2.24 -1.31 0.46
CA ALA A 19 1.89 -2.43 -0.41
C ALA A 19 3.07 -2.69 -1.34
N ILE A 20 3.49 -3.93 -1.44
CA ILE A 20 4.69 -4.32 -2.20
C ILE A 20 4.31 -5.36 -3.23
N GLU A 21 4.64 -5.09 -4.49
CA GLU A 21 4.50 -6.05 -5.57
C GLU A 21 5.84 -6.78 -5.71
N PRO A 22 5.93 -8.06 -5.34
CA PRO A 22 7.24 -8.72 -5.21
C PRO A 22 7.97 -9.00 -6.53
N GLU A 23 7.26 -9.17 -7.64
CA GLU A 23 7.91 -9.45 -8.91
C GLU A 23 8.66 -8.24 -9.45
N THR A 24 8.04 -7.08 -9.40
CA THR A 24 8.64 -5.84 -9.89
C THR A 24 9.41 -5.11 -8.80
N ARG A 25 9.17 -5.46 -7.53
CA ARG A 25 9.71 -4.77 -6.35
C ARG A 25 9.22 -3.33 -6.23
N ILE A 26 8.15 -3.01 -6.92
CA ILE A 26 7.52 -1.70 -6.80
C ILE A 26 6.68 -1.70 -5.54
N GLU A 27 6.77 -0.61 -4.79
CA GLU A 27 6.00 -0.47 -3.57
C GLU A 27 5.39 0.91 -3.49
N ALA A 28 4.32 1.01 -2.73
CA ALA A 28 3.65 2.28 -2.50
C ALA A 28 3.18 2.32 -1.05
N SER A 29 3.30 3.49 -0.44
CA SER A 29 2.92 3.68 0.96
C SER A 29 1.86 4.75 1.09
N VAL A 30 0.99 4.57 2.08
CA VAL A 30 0.02 5.59 2.47
C VAL A 30 0.06 5.72 3.99
N VAL A 31 -0.30 6.90 4.47
CA VAL A 31 -0.46 7.14 5.91
C VAL A 31 -1.94 7.36 6.15
N VAL A 32 -2.51 6.54 7.00
CA VAL A 32 -3.95 6.56 7.27
C VAL A 32 -4.21 6.65 8.77
N PRO A 33 -5.40 7.13 9.17
CA PRO A 33 -5.73 7.15 10.60
C PRO A 33 -5.78 5.74 11.19
N ALA A 34 -5.30 5.59 12.41
CA ALA A 34 -5.29 4.29 13.09
C ALA A 34 -6.71 3.82 13.43
N THR A 35 -7.71 4.67 13.24
CA THR A 35 -9.12 4.31 13.48
C THR A 35 -9.73 3.47 12.35
N LEU A 36 -9.07 3.41 11.20
CA LEU A 36 -9.56 2.58 10.10
C LEU A 36 -9.39 1.11 10.42
N THR A 37 -10.25 0.27 9.82
CA THR A 37 -10.07 -1.17 9.91
C THR A 37 -8.87 -1.60 9.09
N GLN A 38 -8.33 -2.78 9.38
CA GLN A 38 -7.21 -3.31 8.60
C GLN A 38 -7.57 -3.46 7.13
N GLU A 39 -8.82 -3.89 6.84
CA GLU A 39 -9.32 -4.00 5.46
C GLU A 39 -9.29 -2.65 4.74
N GLN A 40 -9.73 -1.61 5.42
CA GLN A 40 -9.73 -0.26 4.83
C GLN A 40 -8.31 0.23 4.58
N MET A 41 -7.40 -0.03 5.52
CA MET A 41 -5.98 0.32 5.38
C MET A 41 -5.37 -0.37 4.17
N LYS A 42 -5.65 -1.66 4.03
CA LYS A 42 -5.17 -2.48 2.94
C LYS A 42 -5.64 -1.95 1.59
N LEU A 43 -6.94 -1.60 1.50
CA LEU A 43 -7.51 -1.06 0.26
C LEU A 43 -6.86 0.26 -0.13
N GLN A 44 -6.60 1.13 0.83
CA GLN A 44 -5.95 2.40 0.55
C GLN A 44 -4.55 2.20 -0.03
N ALA A 45 -3.78 1.30 0.56
CA ALA A 45 -2.42 1.02 0.09
C ALA A 45 -2.46 0.35 -1.29
N LEU A 46 -3.41 -0.57 -1.50
CA LEU A 46 -3.55 -1.26 -2.77
C LEU A 46 -3.92 -0.29 -3.89
N ASN A 47 -4.83 0.63 -3.62
CA ASN A 47 -5.21 1.66 -4.60
C ASN A 47 -4.00 2.51 -4.99
N ARG A 48 -3.18 2.87 -4.02
CA ARG A 48 -1.97 3.64 -4.29
C ARG A 48 -0.98 2.85 -5.12
N LEU A 49 -0.79 1.58 -4.79
CA LEU A 49 0.11 0.71 -5.55
C LEU A 49 -0.35 0.57 -6.99
N ASN A 50 -1.66 0.37 -7.20
CA ASN A 50 -2.21 0.25 -8.55
C ASN A 50 -1.97 1.51 -9.36
N TYR A 51 -2.08 2.68 -8.73
CA TYR A 51 -1.79 3.94 -9.38
C TYR A 51 -0.32 4.00 -9.83
N VAL A 52 0.61 3.63 -8.93
CA VAL A 52 2.04 3.65 -9.23
C VAL A 52 2.38 2.68 -10.35
N LEU A 53 1.80 1.48 -10.32
CA LEU A 53 2.03 0.48 -11.36
C LEU A 53 1.54 0.97 -12.72
N ARG A 54 0.37 1.61 -12.75
CA ARG A 54 -0.17 2.18 -13.99
C ARG A 54 0.74 3.28 -14.55
N LYS A 55 1.22 4.15 -13.67
CA LYS A 55 2.13 5.22 -14.09
C LYS A 55 3.43 4.67 -14.65
N LYS A 56 3.96 3.62 -14.04
CA LYS A 56 5.17 2.96 -14.55
C LYS A 56 4.94 2.40 -15.95
N ALA A 57 3.79 1.80 -16.18
CA ALA A 57 3.47 1.21 -17.49
C ALA A 57 3.30 2.27 -18.58
N GLU A 58 2.98 3.51 -18.21
CA GLU A 58 2.80 4.62 -19.13
C GLU A 58 4.12 5.31 -19.52
N GLU A 59 5.20 5.05 -18.80
CA GLU A 59 6.51 5.66 -19.05
C GLU A 59 7.21 5.12 -20.29
#